data_15e0d7daa3622456c57a6456adcb8bcd
#
_entry.id   15e0d7daa3622456c57a6456adcb8bcd
#
_cell.length_a   1.000
_cell.length_b   1.000
_cell.length_c   1.000
_cell.angle_alpha   90.00
_cell.angle_beta   90.00
_cell.angle_gamma   90.00
#
_symmetry.space_group_name_H-M   'P 1'
#
loop_
_entity.id
_entity.type
_entity.pdbx_description
1 polymer ?
#
loop_
_entity_poly.entity_id
_entity_poly.type
_entity_poly.pdbx_seq_one_letter_code
_entity_poly.pdbx_strand_id
1 'polypeptide(L)'
;MMTTLTKVLALVLMVALTFEAPAPEPAAPTLSEQERTEMLQQLEQTQDLEECLRLGTALELEQIDMERFRAAPEELDALYEQMLATTALPWFTEMAWSLQMGGDGKVVSFQPQYLDPADYDRTRYEKAVEEALAQAVHPGMTELQIALSLHDYLAVRCSYDETLVRGTEYDALVRGSAVCQGYAEAYMDLLGRVGIECIIVTSEEMNHAWNQVKLGGQWYNVDLTWNDPTPNREGQACHGFFLISDRTMASEDYGYYGWESPYECTDPGYETGQFWSDSISPVIYPEAGSCYLVRVVESGYHILRRDEVTGEETRLARMDFKYPDAFARGGRRIHFYTAGLSTDGDALYYTDVNGVRRLDLASGEVSTVYEHDVSATREVLVGSFLEGDTLYLTAMDTSQEVRSMEVPFPAG
;
A
#
# COMPACT_ATOMS: atom_id res chain seq x y z
N MET A 1 -51.34 -25.52 -30.63
CA MET A 1 -50.02 -26.16 -30.39
C MET A 1 -49.17 -25.14 -29.70
N MET A 2 -49.08 -25.28 -28.39
CA MET A 2 -48.22 -24.42 -27.53
C MET A 2 -46.84 -25.05 -27.52
N THR A 3 -45.79 -24.27 -27.84
CA THR A 3 -44.40 -24.64 -27.63
C THR A 3 -43.84 -23.85 -26.45
N THR A 4 -43.58 -24.61 -25.40
CA THR A 4 -43.03 -24.13 -24.13
C THR A 4 -41.57 -23.78 -24.30
N LEU A 5 -41.19 -22.54 -24.09
CA LEU A 5 -39.79 -22.11 -24.00
C LEU A 5 -39.29 -22.33 -22.53
N THR A 6 -38.49 -23.34 -22.36
CA THR A 6 -37.79 -23.58 -21.07
C THR A 6 -36.61 -22.61 -20.94
N LYS A 7 -36.71 -21.69 -20.03
CA LYS A 7 -35.56 -20.85 -19.61
C LYS A 7 -34.64 -21.71 -18.74
N VAL A 8 -33.45 -22.00 -19.23
CA VAL A 8 -32.37 -22.56 -18.42
C VAL A 8 -31.75 -21.39 -17.67
N LEU A 9 -32.00 -21.38 -16.37
CA LEU A 9 -31.34 -20.49 -15.43
C LEU A 9 -29.94 -21.07 -15.16
N ALA A 10 -28.89 -20.50 -15.73
CA ALA A 10 -27.52 -20.84 -15.41
C ALA A 10 -27.20 -20.22 -14.03
N LEU A 11 -27.23 -21.07 -13.01
CA LEU A 11 -26.75 -20.74 -11.66
C LEU A 11 -25.23 -20.74 -11.74
N VAL A 12 -24.62 -19.56 -11.86
CA VAL A 12 -23.17 -19.39 -11.69
C VAL A 12 -22.91 -19.50 -10.20
N LEU A 13 -22.48 -20.68 -9.77
CA LEU A 13 -21.94 -20.90 -8.43
C LEU A 13 -20.57 -20.17 -8.39
N MET A 14 -20.54 -18.93 -7.94
CA MET A 14 -19.29 -18.33 -7.45
C MET A 14 -18.88 -19.09 -6.17
N VAL A 15 -17.96 -20.02 -6.31
CA VAL A 15 -17.22 -20.53 -5.16
C VAL A 15 -16.28 -19.42 -4.74
N ALA A 16 -16.69 -18.62 -3.78
CA ALA A 16 -15.78 -17.76 -3.06
C ALA A 16 -14.84 -18.67 -2.28
N LEU A 17 -13.64 -18.84 -2.78
CA LEU A 17 -12.54 -19.38 -2.00
C LEU A 17 -12.26 -18.36 -0.90
N THR A 18 -12.81 -18.58 0.28
CA THR A 18 -12.41 -17.82 1.46
C THR A 18 -10.98 -18.21 1.77
N PHE A 19 -10.06 -17.30 1.49
CA PHE A 19 -8.70 -17.41 1.99
C PHE A 19 -8.79 -17.18 3.51
N GLU A 20 -8.47 -18.22 4.29
CA GLU A 20 -8.18 -18.03 5.69
C GLU A 20 -6.77 -17.43 5.73
N ALA A 21 -6.66 -16.12 5.86
CA ALA A 21 -5.37 -15.49 6.09
C ALA A 21 -4.71 -16.21 7.27
N PRO A 22 -3.49 -16.72 7.14
CA PRO A 22 -2.78 -17.24 8.28
C PRO A 22 -2.75 -16.16 9.36
N ALA A 23 -2.88 -16.55 10.62
CA ALA A 23 -2.65 -15.61 11.71
C ALA A 23 -1.27 -14.97 11.48
N PRO A 24 -1.14 -13.64 11.60
CA PRO A 24 0.14 -12.98 11.39
C PRO A 24 1.21 -13.71 12.21
N GLU A 25 2.27 -14.13 11.54
CA GLU A 25 3.40 -14.69 12.28
C GLU A 25 3.94 -13.61 13.22
N PRO A 26 4.23 -13.94 14.48
CA PRO A 26 4.79 -12.97 15.41
C PRO A 26 6.08 -12.40 14.82
N ALA A 27 6.37 -11.12 15.12
CA ALA A 27 7.57 -10.39 14.71
C ALA A 27 8.78 -11.31 14.58
N ALA A 28 9.49 -11.26 13.44
CA ALA A 28 10.61 -12.15 13.16
C ALA A 28 11.56 -12.13 14.36
N PRO A 29 11.59 -13.16 15.20
CA PRO A 29 12.45 -13.17 16.36
C PRO A 29 13.89 -13.13 15.86
N THR A 30 14.75 -12.41 16.55
CA THR A 30 16.19 -12.65 16.44
C THR A 30 16.40 -14.16 16.49
N LEU A 31 16.97 -14.75 15.42
CA LEU A 31 17.17 -16.19 15.29
C LEU A 31 17.70 -16.74 16.61
N SER A 32 17.04 -17.74 17.15
CA SER A 32 17.53 -18.47 18.32
C SER A 32 18.89 -19.10 17.98
N GLU A 33 19.71 -19.39 18.98
CA GLU A 33 20.98 -20.08 18.75
C GLU A 33 20.81 -21.43 18.02
N GLN A 34 19.69 -22.11 18.26
CA GLN A 34 19.38 -23.36 17.60
C GLN A 34 19.05 -23.14 16.11
N GLU A 35 18.15 -22.20 15.79
CA GLU A 35 17.81 -21.86 14.41
C GLU A 35 19.02 -21.38 13.63
N ARG A 36 19.84 -20.50 14.24
CA ARG A 36 21.09 -20.06 13.62
C ARG A 36 22.03 -21.22 13.33
N THR A 37 22.13 -22.19 14.22
CA THR A 37 22.98 -23.38 14.05
C THR A 37 22.45 -24.25 12.92
N GLU A 38 21.14 -24.48 12.86
CA GLU A 38 20.50 -25.27 11.82
C GLU A 38 20.66 -24.60 10.44
N MET A 39 20.47 -23.28 10.34
CA MET A 39 20.68 -22.51 9.11
C MET A 39 22.15 -22.54 8.65
N LEU A 40 23.11 -22.44 9.56
CA LEU A 40 24.54 -22.58 9.21
C LEU A 40 24.84 -23.97 8.63
N GLN A 41 24.27 -25.05 9.22
CA GLN A 41 24.42 -26.39 8.67
C GLN A 41 23.80 -26.53 7.29
N GLN A 42 22.63 -25.95 7.06
CA GLN A 42 21.98 -25.93 5.75
C GLN A 42 22.82 -25.16 4.74
N LEU A 43 23.34 -24.00 5.13
CA LEU A 43 24.22 -23.16 4.29
C LEU A 43 25.49 -23.93 3.84
N GLU A 44 26.10 -24.69 4.71
CA GLU A 44 27.28 -25.51 4.37
C GLU A 44 26.96 -26.66 3.40
N GLN A 45 25.74 -27.19 3.44
CA GLN A 45 25.31 -28.37 2.67
C GLN A 45 24.63 -28.03 1.35
N THR A 46 24.02 -26.85 1.22
CA THR A 46 23.26 -26.51 0.02
C THR A 46 24.17 -26.46 -1.22
N GLN A 47 23.63 -27.00 -2.35
CA GLN A 47 24.21 -26.89 -3.67
C GLN A 47 23.39 -25.93 -4.55
N ASP A 48 22.37 -25.33 -4.00
CA ASP A 48 21.52 -24.33 -4.62
C ASP A 48 22.07 -22.94 -4.34
N LEU A 49 22.29 -22.16 -5.39
CA LEU A 49 22.93 -20.85 -5.31
C LEU A 49 21.99 -19.82 -4.65
N GLU A 50 20.71 -19.84 -5.02
CA GLU A 50 19.69 -18.96 -4.46
C GLU A 50 19.50 -19.23 -2.96
N GLU A 51 19.39 -20.51 -2.58
CA GLU A 51 19.29 -20.92 -1.19
C GLU A 51 20.53 -20.53 -0.38
N CYS A 52 21.72 -20.58 -0.98
CA CYS A 52 22.95 -20.15 -0.35
C CYS A 52 22.95 -18.64 -0.05
N LEU A 53 22.55 -17.83 -1.02
CA LEU A 53 22.40 -16.38 -0.83
C LEU A 53 21.33 -16.05 0.22
N ARG A 54 20.17 -16.68 0.14
CA ARG A 54 19.07 -16.51 1.07
C ARG A 54 19.46 -16.83 2.52
N LEU A 55 20.10 -17.96 2.75
CA LEU A 55 20.56 -18.36 4.08
C LEU A 55 21.69 -17.45 4.60
N GLY A 56 22.64 -17.09 3.73
CA GLY A 56 23.74 -16.23 4.09
C GLY A 56 23.31 -14.82 4.48
N THR A 57 22.35 -14.24 3.75
CA THR A 57 21.77 -12.92 4.08
C THR A 57 20.90 -12.97 5.33
N ALA A 58 20.07 -14.01 5.50
CA ALA A 58 19.26 -14.18 6.70
C ALA A 58 20.12 -14.39 7.97
N LEU A 59 21.31 -14.97 7.84
CA LEU A 59 22.30 -15.10 8.89
C LEU A 59 23.14 -13.84 9.13
N GLU A 60 22.95 -12.80 8.32
CA GLU A 60 23.71 -11.54 8.33
C GLU A 60 25.21 -11.77 8.20
N LEU A 61 25.61 -12.63 7.28
CA LEU A 61 27.02 -12.88 7.06
C LEU A 61 27.65 -11.73 6.26
N GLU A 62 28.74 -11.17 6.78
CA GLU A 62 29.53 -10.15 6.06
C GLU A 62 30.11 -10.73 4.74
N GLN A 63 30.29 -12.05 4.70
CA GLN A 63 30.87 -12.75 3.58
C GLN A 63 30.27 -14.14 3.45
N ILE A 64 29.76 -14.45 2.24
CA ILE A 64 29.20 -15.76 1.88
C ILE A 64 30.18 -16.47 0.94
N ASP A 65 30.57 -17.69 1.26
CA ASP A 65 31.48 -18.50 0.43
C ASP A 65 30.75 -19.02 -0.81
N MET A 66 31.27 -18.61 -1.99
CA MET A 66 30.75 -18.97 -3.32
C MET A 66 31.64 -19.93 -4.10
N GLU A 67 32.79 -20.32 -3.55
CA GLU A 67 33.81 -21.07 -4.29
C GLU A 67 33.26 -22.37 -4.93
N ARG A 68 32.37 -23.08 -4.21
CA ARG A 68 31.77 -24.33 -4.67
C ARG A 68 30.82 -24.19 -5.85
N PHE A 69 30.20 -23.02 -6.03
CA PHE A 69 29.22 -22.79 -7.11
C PHE A 69 29.87 -22.42 -8.44
N ARG A 70 31.08 -21.85 -8.42
CA ARG A 70 31.81 -21.39 -9.59
C ARG A 70 30.97 -20.48 -10.50
N ALA A 71 30.12 -19.65 -9.89
CA ALA A 71 29.21 -18.74 -10.60
C ALA A 71 29.99 -17.65 -11.35
N ALA A 72 29.43 -17.20 -12.47
CA ALA A 72 29.91 -16.01 -13.15
C ALA A 72 29.39 -14.76 -12.41
N PRO A 73 30.10 -13.62 -12.45
CA PRO A 73 29.62 -12.38 -11.82
C PRO A 73 28.22 -12.00 -12.27
N GLU A 74 28.00 -12.01 -13.59
CA GLU A 74 26.73 -11.60 -14.21
C GLU A 74 25.57 -12.51 -13.81
N GLU A 75 25.83 -13.80 -13.59
CA GLU A 75 24.84 -14.77 -13.12
C GLU A 75 24.43 -14.46 -11.68
N LEU A 76 25.41 -14.13 -10.84
CA LEU A 76 25.19 -13.84 -9.43
C LEU A 76 24.48 -12.48 -9.24
N ASP A 77 24.90 -11.46 -10.00
CA ASP A 77 24.30 -10.14 -9.99
C ASP A 77 22.82 -10.24 -10.39
N ALA A 78 22.49 -10.88 -11.52
CA ALA A 78 21.11 -11.03 -11.97
C ALA A 78 20.23 -11.82 -10.98
N LEU A 79 20.78 -12.89 -10.39
CA LEU A 79 20.05 -13.66 -9.37
C LEU A 79 19.78 -12.82 -8.13
N TYR A 80 20.78 -12.09 -7.64
CA TYR A 80 20.61 -11.31 -6.42
C TYR A 80 19.65 -10.12 -6.62
N GLU A 81 19.71 -9.44 -7.77
CA GLU A 81 18.73 -8.42 -8.17
C GLU A 81 17.31 -8.99 -8.20
N GLN A 82 17.12 -10.18 -8.76
CA GLN A 82 15.83 -10.86 -8.76
C GLN A 82 15.37 -11.17 -7.33
N MET A 83 16.25 -11.59 -6.44
CA MET A 83 15.91 -11.89 -5.05
C MET A 83 15.51 -10.62 -4.27
N LEU A 84 16.18 -9.48 -4.52
CA LEU A 84 15.84 -8.18 -3.93
C LEU A 84 14.47 -7.67 -4.41
N ALA A 85 14.09 -7.98 -5.64
CA ALA A 85 12.79 -7.60 -6.19
C ALA A 85 11.61 -8.44 -5.65
N THR A 86 11.87 -9.35 -4.72
CA THR A 86 10.88 -10.25 -4.11
C THR A 86 11.08 -10.29 -2.59
N THR A 87 10.22 -11.01 -1.88
CA THR A 87 10.38 -11.27 -0.44
C THR A 87 11.40 -12.38 -0.13
N ALA A 88 12.28 -12.73 -1.06
CA ALA A 88 13.26 -13.80 -0.87
C ALA A 88 14.39 -13.43 0.11
N LEU A 89 14.66 -12.14 0.27
CA LEU A 89 15.67 -11.61 1.18
C LEU A 89 15.04 -10.84 2.34
N PRO A 90 15.73 -10.77 3.51
CA PRO A 90 15.26 -9.96 4.63
C PRO A 90 15.20 -8.47 4.25
N TRP A 91 14.20 -7.74 4.74
CA TRP A 91 13.98 -6.32 4.49
C TRP A 91 15.19 -5.43 4.81
N PHE A 92 16.02 -5.80 5.76
CA PHE A 92 17.22 -5.05 6.13
C PHE A 92 18.42 -5.26 5.19
N THR A 93 18.22 -5.86 4.04
CA THR A 93 19.26 -6.09 3.03
C THR A 93 19.30 -4.90 2.06
N GLU A 94 20.45 -4.22 1.95
CA GLU A 94 20.60 -3.11 1.02
C GLU A 94 20.68 -3.57 -0.44
N MET A 95 20.27 -2.71 -1.36
CA MET A 95 20.47 -2.89 -2.81
C MET A 95 21.93 -2.67 -3.23
N ALA A 96 22.86 -3.15 -2.43
CA ALA A 96 24.29 -3.03 -2.66
C ALA A 96 25.03 -4.28 -2.20
N TRP A 97 25.99 -4.73 -3.01
CA TRP A 97 26.83 -5.87 -2.70
C TRP A 97 28.21 -5.74 -3.36
N SER A 98 29.15 -6.60 -3.02
CA SER A 98 30.42 -6.73 -3.70
C SER A 98 30.83 -8.18 -3.91
N LEU A 99 31.63 -8.42 -4.94
CA LEU A 99 32.10 -9.74 -5.36
C LEU A 99 33.61 -9.84 -5.21
N GLN A 100 34.09 -10.97 -4.68
CA GLN A 100 35.50 -11.35 -4.78
C GLN A 100 35.70 -12.38 -5.88
N MET A 101 36.68 -12.14 -6.75
CA MET A 101 36.96 -12.98 -7.91
C MET A 101 38.16 -13.89 -7.66
N GLY A 102 38.05 -15.16 -8.05
CA GLY A 102 39.15 -16.07 -8.13
C GLY A 102 40.04 -15.81 -9.34
N GLY A 103 41.19 -16.44 -9.39
CA GLY A 103 42.12 -16.31 -10.50
C GLY A 103 41.61 -16.87 -11.82
N ASP A 104 40.55 -17.63 -11.83
CA ASP A 104 39.85 -18.21 -12.98
C ASP A 104 38.66 -17.36 -13.50
N GLY A 105 38.43 -16.18 -12.89
CA GLY A 105 37.36 -15.29 -13.24
C GLY A 105 35.98 -15.71 -12.72
N LYS A 106 35.93 -16.62 -11.72
CA LYS A 106 34.72 -17.03 -11.05
C LYS A 106 34.62 -16.35 -9.69
N VAL A 107 33.38 -16.15 -9.22
CA VAL A 107 33.15 -15.57 -7.88
C VAL A 107 33.52 -16.58 -6.82
N VAL A 108 34.33 -16.17 -5.85
CA VAL A 108 34.74 -16.98 -4.71
C VAL A 108 34.07 -16.52 -3.41
N SER A 109 33.60 -15.26 -3.36
CA SER A 109 32.90 -14.70 -2.22
C SER A 109 31.91 -13.63 -2.64
N PHE A 110 30.77 -13.63 -1.99
CA PHE A 110 29.71 -12.61 -2.09
C PHE A 110 29.61 -11.85 -0.76
N GLN A 111 29.49 -10.53 -0.83
CA GLN A 111 29.44 -9.66 0.34
C GLN A 111 28.18 -8.77 0.23
N PRO A 112 27.05 -9.19 0.80
CA PRO A 112 25.86 -8.35 0.87
C PRO A 112 26.10 -7.15 1.80
N GLN A 113 25.37 -6.08 1.58
CA GLN A 113 25.32 -4.96 2.52
C GLN A 113 23.98 -4.95 3.25
N TYR A 114 23.99 -4.44 4.47
CA TYR A 114 22.83 -4.41 5.34
C TYR A 114 22.61 -2.99 5.87
N LEU A 115 21.34 -2.63 6.03
CA LEU A 115 20.96 -1.37 6.68
C LEU A 115 21.58 -1.25 8.06
N ASP A 116 22.15 -0.09 8.37
CA ASP A 116 22.79 0.15 9.69
C ASP A 116 21.73 0.09 10.81
N PRO A 117 21.85 -0.83 11.76
CA PRO A 117 20.92 -0.93 12.90
C PRO A 117 20.85 0.33 13.77
N ALA A 118 21.83 1.25 13.67
CA ALA A 118 21.79 2.54 14.35
C ALA A 118 20.74 3.48 13.74
N ASP A 119 20.51 3.38 12.43
CA ASP A 119 19.56 4.20 11.71
C ASP A 119 18.22 3.48 11.48
N TYR A 120 18.22 2.13 11.46
CA TYR A 120 17.07 1.28 11.13
C TYR A 120 16.79 0.27 12.26
N ASP A 121 15.94 0.68 13.19
CA ASP A 121 15.54 -0.13 14.36
C ASP A 121 14.55 -1.24 13.93
N ARG A 122 15.04 -2.48 13.92
CA ARG A 122 14.24 -3.66 13.52
C ARG A 122 13.03 -3.88 14.40
N THR A 123 13.14 -3.65 15.70
CA THR A 123 12.01 -3.83 16.61
C THR A 123 10.89 -2.83 16.30
N ARG A 124 11.25 -1.61 15.95
CA ARG A 124 10.28 -0.60 15.53
C ARG A 124 9.63 -0.95 14.20
N TYR A 125 10.42 -1.49 13.26
CA TYR A 125 9.90 -1.92 11.96
C TYR A 125 8.88 -3.04 12.11
N GLU A 126 9.26 -4.14 12.79
CA GLU A 126 8.38 -5.28 12.98
C GLU A 126 7.09 -4.88 13.72
N LYS A 127 7.20 -3.99 14.70
CA LYS A 127 6.03 -3.44 15.37
C LYS A 127 5.13 -2.64 14.43
N ALA A 128 5.70 -1.85 13.52
CA ALA A 128 4.93 -1.11 12.52
C ALA A 128 4.24 -2.04 11.52
N VAL A 129 4.90 -3.13 11.11
CA VAL A 129 4.30 -4.19 10.29
C VAL A 129 3.14 -4.88 11.03
N GLU A 130 3.35 -5.28 12.31
CA GLU A 130 2.28 -5.88 13.12
C GLU A 130 1.07 -4.93 13.26
N GLU A 131 1.31 -3.66 13.51
CA GLU A 131 0.25 -2.64 13.60
C GLU A 131 -0.48 -2.46 12.27
N ALA A 132 0.24 -2.44 11.14
CA ALA A 132 -0.35 -2.36 9.82
C ALA A 132 -1.26 -3.55 9.53
N LEU A 133 -0.77 -4.77 9.76
CA LEU A 133 -1.53 -5.99 9.55
C LEU A 133 -2.75 -6.08 10.49
N ALA A 134 -2.60 -5.72 11.76
CA ALA A 134 -3.69 -5.75 12.72
C ALA A 134 -4.81 -4.76 12.36
N GLN A 135 -4.48 -3.62 11.74
CA GLN A 135 -5.47 -2.61 11.36
C GLN A 135 -6.10 -2.87 9.98
N ALA A 136 -5.31 -3.41 9.03
CA ALA A 136 -5.75 -3.53 7.64
C ALA A 136 -6.27 -4.94 7.27
N VAL A 137 -5.94 -5.98 8.04
CA VAL A 137 -6.28 -7.37 7.67
C VAL A 137 -7.17 -8.01 8.71
N HIS A 138 -8.34 -8.48 8.28
CA HIS A 138 -9.32 -9.12 9.15
C HIS A 138 -9.63 -10.55 8.68
N PRO A 139 -9.97 -11.46 9.60
CA PRO A 139 -10.33 -12.84 9.25
C PRO A 139 -11.48 -12.90 8.23
N GLY A 140 -11.32 -13.72 7.20
CA GLY A 140 -12.33 -13.92 6.17
C GLY A 140 -12.26 -12.92 5.00
N MET A 141 -11.31 -12.00 4.98
CA MET A 141 -11.04 -11.14 3.81
C MET A 141 -10.51 -11.97 2.63
N THR A 142 -10.89 -11.58 1.42
CA THR A 142 -10.32 -12.09 0.17
C THR A 142 -8.96 -11.46 -0.11
N GLU A 143 -8.14 -12.07 -0.97
CA GLU A 143 -6.86 -11.47 -1.43
C GLU A 143 -7.04 -10.04 -1.94
N LEU A 144 -8.11 -9.79 -2.71
CA LEU A 144 -8.42 -8.44 -3.21
C LEU A 144 -8.68 -7.44 -2.08
N GLN A 145 -9.48 -7.82 -1.08
CA GLN A 145 -9.77 -6.96 0.07
C GLN A 145 -8.51 -6.66 0.89
N ILE A 146 -7.67 -7.67 1.09
CA ILE A 146 -6.38 -7.51 1.79
C ILE A 146 -5.46 -6.57 1.00
N ALA A 147 -5.31 -6.81 -0.31
CA ALA A 147 -4.46 -5.98 -1.16
C ALA A 147 -4.93 -4.52 -1.17
N LEU A 148 -6.24 -4.27 -1.33
CA LEU A 148 -6.81 -2.92 -1.30
C LEU A 148 -6.64 -2.25 0.07
N SER A 149 -6.89 -2.97 1.15
CA SER A 149 -6.81 -2.43 2.50
C SER A 149 -5.36 -2.08 2.90
N LEU A 150 -4.38 -2.92 2.54
CA LEU A 150 -2.96 -2.63 2.78
C LEU A 150 -2.44 -1.49 1.90
N HIS A 151 -2.90 -1.42 0.64
CA HIS A 151 -2.64 -0.29 -0.23
C HIS A 151 -3.10 1.02 0.41
N ASP A 152 -4.35 1.07 0.84
CA ASP A 152 -4.96 2.25 1.43
C ASP A 152 -4.35 2.60 2.79
N TYR A 153 -3.95 1.59 3.58
CA TYR A 153 -3.21 1.79 4.82
C TYR A 153 -1.92 2.57 4.60
N LEU A 154 -1.14 2.18 3.58
CA LEU A 154 0.10 2.87 3.23
C LEU A 154 -0.17 4.26 2.64
N ALA A 155 -1.11 4.39 1.71
CA ALA A 155 -1.41 5.65 1.04
C ALA A 155 -1.85 6.77 2.00
N VAL A 156 -2.45 6.43 3.15
CA VAL A 156 -2.88 7.45 4.13
C VAL A 156 -1.88 7.71 5.25
N ARG A 157 -0.84 6.89 5.38
CA ARG A 157 0.18 7.01 6.45
C ARG A 157 1.58 7.37 5.96
N CYS A 158 1.84 7.20 4.68
CA CYS A 158 3.08 7.61 4.06
C CYS A 158 2.84 8.85 3.21
N SER A 159 3.81 9.74 3.15
CA SER A 159 3.83 10.89 2.25
C SER A 159 5.05 10.84 1.35
N TYR A 160 4.93 11.32 0.11
CA TYR A 160 6.06 11.34 -0.80
C TYR A 160 7.21 12.22 -0.29
N ASP A 161 8.43 11.68 -0.24
CA ASP A 161 9.62 12.41 0.17
C ASP A 161 10.18 13.26 -0.97
N GLU A 162 9.80 14.54 -1.03
CA GLU A 162 10.31 15.49 -2.02
C GLU A 162 11.82 15.75 -1.92
N THR A 163 12.47 15.36 -0.79
CA THR A 163 13.93 15.47 -0.63
C THR A 163 14.69 14.33 -1.29
N LEU A 164 14.00 13.28 -1.69
CA LEU A 164 14.51 12.09 -2.38
C LEU A 164 15.60 11.32 -1.62
N VAL A 165 15.54 11.32 -0.28
CA VAL A 165 16.54 10.63 0.58
C VAL A 165 15.99 9.38 1.24
N ARG A 166 14.67 9.23 1.36
CA ARG A 166 14.02 8.14 2.08
C ARG A 166 13.56 7.07 1.11
N GLY A 167 14.32 6.00 0.99
CA GLY A 167 14.12 5.00 -0.06
C GLY A 167 13.74 3.60 0.40
N THR A 168 13.55 3.37 1.72
CA THR A 168 13.32 2.03 2.26
C THR A 168 11.89 1.85 2.78
N GLU A 169 11.45 0.59 2.92
CA GLU A 169 10.19 0.23 3.59
C GLU A 169 10.14 0.73 5.05
N TYR A 170 11.29 0.80 5.72
CA TYR A 170 11.38 1.42 7.05
C TYR A 170 10.98 2.90 7.01
N ASP A 171 11.43 3.62 5.98
CA ASP A 171 11.06 5.02 5.80
C ASP A 171 9.55 5.16 5.60
N ALA A 172 8.94 4.28 4.80
CA ALA A 172 7.50 4.29 4.56
C ALA A 172 6.70 3.94 5.82
N LEU A 173 7.02 2.83 6.49
CA LEU A 173 6.21 2.30 7.59
C LEU A 173 6.51 2.95 8.95
N VAL A 174 7.78 3.31 9.23
CA VAL A 174 8.19 3.82 10.54
C VAL A 174 8.31 5.33 10.58
N ARG A 175 8.81 5.93 9.48
CA ARG A 175 9.00 7.40 9.38
C ARG A 175 7.85 8.10 8.69
N GLY A 176 6.97 7.35 8.01
CA GLY A 176 5.78 7.87 7.33
C GLY A 176 6.10 8.76 6.12
N SER A 177 7.26 8.58 5.49
CA SER A 177 7.61 9.34 4.28
C SER A 177 8.66 8.58 3.47
N ALA A 178 8.41 8.37 2.16
CA ALA A 178 9.32 7.64 1.28
C ALA A 178 9.23 8.10 -0.18
N VAL A 179 10.22 7.73 -0.99
CA VAL A 179 10.13 7.77 -2.46
C VAL A 179 9.52 6.47 -2.98
N CYS A 180 9.32 6.36 -4.30
CA CYS A 180 8.67 5.21 -4.95
C CYS A 180 9.21 3.84 -4.51
N GLN A 181 10.52 3.72 -4.33
CA GLN A 181 11.15 2.48 -3.88
C GLN A 181 10.64 2.05 -2.50
N GLY A 182 10.61 2.97 -1.51
CA GLY A 182 10.13 2.64 -0.16
C GLY A 182 8.65 2.30 -0.10
N TYR A 183 7.80 2.92 -0.94
CA TYR A 183 6.40 2.50 -1.10
C TYR A 183 6.30 1.08 -1.65
N ALA A 184 7.08 0.78 -2.70
CA ALA A 184 7.04 -0.53 -3.35
C ALA A 184 7.55 -1.65 -2.43
N GLU A 185 8.64 -1.40 -1.68
CA GLU A 185 9.19 -2.35 -0.71
C GLU A 185 8.21 -2.60 0.44
N ALA A 186 7.65 -1.54 1.03
CA ALA A 186 6.70 -1.66 2.13
C ALA A 186 5.44 -2.44 1.73
N TYR A 187 4.90 -2.17 0.55
CA TYR A 187 3.73 -2.88 0.07
C TYR A 187 4.03 -4.35 -0.24
N MET A 188 5.19 -4.64 -0.83
CA MET A 188 5.65 -6.00 -1.08
C MET A 188 5.82 -6.79 0.22
N ASP A 189 6.47 -6.22 1.25
CA ASP A 189 6.67 -6.91 2.54
C ASP A 189 5.32 -7.19 3.23
N LEU A 190 4.43 -6.20 3.31
CA LEU A 190 3.11 -6.37 3.91
C LEU A 190 2.28 -7.47 3.21
N LEU A 191 2.27 -7.50 1.87
CA LEU A 191 1.59 -8.55 1.10
C LEU A 191 2.24 -9.92 1.30
N GLY A 192 3.56 -9.99 1.33
CA GLY A 192 4.33 -11.20 1.59
C GLY A 192 4.02 -11.81 2.95
N ARG A 193 3.88 -10.97 4.01
CA ARG A 193 3.51 -11.40 5.37
C ARG A 193 2.15 -12.09 5.44
N VAL A 194 1.27 -11.83 4.50
CA VAL A 194 -0.07 -12.46 4.42
C VAL A 194 -0.19 -13.45 3.27
N GLY A 195 0.92 -13.82 2.63
CA GLY A 195 1.00 -14.87 1.61
C GLY A 195 0.50 -14.46 0.23
N ILE A 196 0.39 -13.15 -0.07
CA ILE A 196 0.06 -12.65 -1.40
C ILE A 196 1.36 -12.40 -2.16
N GLU A 197 1.52 -13.03 -3.33
CA GLU A 197 2.71 -12.85 -4.18
C GLU A 197 2.76 -11.43 -4.73
N CYS A 198 3.87 -10.76 -4.50
CA CYS A 198 4.15 -9.40 -4.96
C CYS A 198 5.62 -9.29 -5.35
N ILE A 199 5.89 -8.55 -6.43
CA ILE A 199 7.25 -8.21 -6.83
C ILE A 199 7.39 -6.71 -7.04
N ILE A 200 8.62 -6.22 -6.99
CA ILE A 200 8.98 -4.86 -7.40
C ILE A 200 9.37 -4.88 -8.88
N VAL A 201 8.85 -3.92 -9.62
CA VAL A 201 9.22 -3.64 -11.01
C VAL A 201 9.82 -2.25 -11.08
N THR A 202 10.88 -2.10 -11.84
CA THR A 202 11.58 -0.83 -12.01
C THR A 202 11.70 -0.44 -13.49
N SER A 203 11.78 0.85 -13.71
CA SER A 203 12.19 1.43 -14.99
C SER A 203 13.34 2.41 -14.75
N GLU A 204 14.53 2.08 -15.21
CA GLU A 204 15.69 2.97 -15.14
C GLU A 204 15.44 4.27 -15.91
N GLU A 205 14.80 4.17 -17.09
CA GLU A 205 14.51 5.32 -17.96
C GLU A 205 13.57 6.33 -17.29
N MET A 206 12.64 5.84 -16.45
CA MET A 206 11.72 6.67 -15.67
C MET A 206 12.29 7.02 -14.28
N ASN A 207 13.34 6.37 -13.84
CA ASN A 207 13.83 6.41 -12.46
C ASN A 207 12.68 6.17 -11.46
N HIS A 208 11.97 5.05 -11.66
CA HIS A 208 10.74 4.76 -10.94
C HIS A 208 10.60 3.27 -10.60
N ALA A 209 9.92 2.99 -9.46
CA ALA A 209 9.64 1.66 -8.97
C ALA A 209 8.17 1.55 -8.57
N TRP A 210 7.56 0.39 -8.83
CA TRP A 210 6.18 0.04 -8.46
C TRP A 210 6.05 -1.47 -8.24
N ASN A 211 4.86 -1.97 -8.00
CA ASN A 211 4.62 -3.38 -7.74
C ASN A 211 3.85 -4.07 -8.88
N GLN A 212 4.10 -5.38 -9.02
CA GLN A 212 3.16 -6.31 -9.61
C GLN A 212 2.66 -7.27 -8.54
N VAL A 213 1.34 -7.40 -8.43
CA VAL A 213 0.65 -8.19 -7.40
C VAL A 213 -0.13 -9.32 -8.08
N LYS A 214 -0.05 -10.53 -7.54
CA LYS A 214 -0.79 -11.69 -8.04
C LYS A 214 -2.06 -11.92 -7.25
N LEU A 215 -3.20 -11.78 -7.91
CA LEU A 215 -4.52 -12.05 -7.33
C LEU A 215 -5.28 -13.04 -8.20
N GLY A 216 -5.85 -14.06 -7.59
CA GLY A 216 -6.62 -15.08 -8.32
C GLY A 216 -5.82 -15.78 -9.43
N GLY A 217 -4.50 -15.83 -9.31
CA GLY A 217 -3.59 -16.42 -10.30
C GLY A 217 -3.21 -15.52 -11.47
N GLN A 218 -3.65 -14.25 -11.51
CA GLN A 218 -3.30 -13.25 -12.51
C GLN A 218 -2.45 -12.13 -11.89
N TRP A 219 -1.54 -11.55 -12.69
CA TRP A 219 -0.70 -10.44 -12.27
C TRP A 219 -1.31 -9.11 -12.68
N TYR A 220 -1.16 -8.09 -11.82
CA TYR A 220 -1.65 -6.72 -12.01
C TYR A 220 -0.61 -5.72 -11.53
N ASN A 221 -0.48 -4.59 -12.22
CA ASN A 221 0.34 -3.48 -11.77
C ASN A 221 -0.37 -2.68 -10.67
N VAL A 222 0.39 -2.27 -9.67
CA VAL A 222 -0.04 -1.37 -8.59
C VAL A 222 1.05 -0.33 -8.36
N ASP A 223 0.74 0.94 -8.56
CA ASP A 223 1.66 2.02 -8.23
C ASP A 223 1.09 2.89 -7.11
N LEU A 224 1.55 2.62 -5.91
CA LEU A 224 1.09 3.26 -4.69
C LEU A 224 1.57 4.72 -4.60
N THR A 225 2.73 5.03 -5.19
CA THR A 225 3.27 6.39 -5.23
C THR A 225 2.33 7.35 -5.95
N TRP A 226 1.72 6.92 -7.07
CA TRP A 226 0.77 7.74 -7.82
C TRP A 226 -0.66 7.68 -7.28
N ASN A 227 -0.94 6.74 -6.39
CA ASN A 227 -2.21 6.67 -5.67
C ASN A 227 -2.21 7.49 -4.37
N ASP A 228 -1.03 7.92 -3.90
CA ASP A 228 -0.89 8.88 -2.81
C ASP A 228 -0.94 10.32 -3.37
N PRO A 229 -1.89 11.17 -2.95
CA PRO A 229 -2.04 12.51 -3.50
C PRO A 229 -0.87 13.44 -3.15
N THR A 230 -0.26 14.05 -4.17
CA THR A 230 0.76 15.09 -3.99
C THR A 230 0.19 16.46 -4.37
N PRO A 231 0.30 17.49 -3.53
CA PRO A 231 0.83 17.48 -2.16
C PRO A 231 -0.02 16.63 -1.22
N ASN A 232 0.60 16.11 -0.14
CA ASN A 232 -0.05 15.24 0.82
C ASN A 232 -1.39 15.81 1.33
N ARG A 233 -2.40 14.94 1.42
CA ARG A 233 -3.73 15.26 1.94
C ARG A 233 -4.17 14.17 2.88
N GLU A 234 -4.12 14.45 4.16
CA GLU A 234 -4.39 13.50 5.22
C GLU A 234 -5.69 12.71 5.01
N GLY A 235 -5.60 11.37 5.09
CA GLY A 235 -6.73 10.48 4.94
C GLY A 235 -7.32 10.36 3.54
N GLN A 236 -6.62 10.79 2.50
CA GLN A 236 -6.99 10.56 1.11
C GLN A 236 -6.18 9.41 0.51
N ALA A 237 -6.81 8.64 -0.35
CA ALA A 237 -6.18 7.64 -1.21
C ALA A 237 -6.86 7.64 -2.58
N CYS A 238 -6.07 7.52 -3.63
CA CYS A 238 -6.54 7.35 -4.99
C CYS A 238 -6.34 5.90 -5.44
N HIS A 239 -7.08 5.48 -6.48
CA HIS A 239 -7.05 4.08 -6.93
C HIS A 239 -6.82 3.97 -8.45
N GLY A 240 -6.38 5.06 -9.09
CA GLY A 240 -6.17 5.08 -10.54
C GLY A 240 -5.07 4.14 -11.03
N PHE A 241 -4.12 3.84 -10.16
CA PHE A 241 -2.99 2.95 -10.43
C PHE A 241 -3.07 1.65 -9.60
N PHE A 242 -4.27 1.22 -9.23
CA PHE A 242 -4.50 -0.01 -8.48
C PHE A 242 -5.08 -1.11 -9.37
N LEU A 243 -4.34 -2.21 -9.54
CA LEU A 243 -4.69 -3.41 -10.30
C LEU A 243 -4.97 -3.14 -11.79
N ILE A 244 -4.03 -2.51 -12.47
CA ILE A 244 -4.11 -2.21 -13.90
C ILE A 244 -3.21 -3.12 -14.75
N SER A 245 -3.59 -3.28 -16.03
CA SER A 245 -2.82 -4.07 -16.99
C SER A 245 -1.60 -3.31 -17.54
N ASP A 246 -0.64 -4.04 -18.11
CA ASP A 246 0.50 -3.46 -18.82
C ASP A 246 0.07 -2.54 -19.96
N ARG A 247 -1.04 -2.90 -20.62
CA ARG A 247 -1.61 -2.09 -21.69
C ARG A 247 -2.06 -0.71 -21.22
N THR A 248 -2.72 -0.67 -20.06
CA THR A 248 -3.17 0.59 -19.45
C THR A 248 -1.98 1.38 -18.94
N MET A 249 -1.04 0.73 -18.26
CA MET A 249 0.22 1.32 -17.79
C MET A 249 0.98 2.02 -18.93
N ALA A 250 1.13 1.36 -20.10
CA ALA A 250 1.84 1.88 -21.25
C ALA A 250 1.03 2.87 -22.10
N SER A 251 -0.21 3.19 -21.74
CA SER A 251 -1.03 4.13 -22.51
C SER A 251 -0.54 5.58 -22.35
N GLU A 252 -0.96 6.47 -23.28
CA GLU A 252 -0.60 7.90 -23.23
C GLU A 252 -1.09 8.60 -21.96
N ASP A 253 -2.19 8.10 -21.35
CA ASP A 253 -2.77 8.68 -20.14
C ASP A 253 -1.94 8.35 -18.89
N TYR A 254 -1.28 7.19 -18.85
CA TYR A 254 -0.44 6.73 -17.75
C TYR A 254 1.05 6.95 -18.01
N GLY A 255 1.53 6.69 -19.24
CA GLY A 255 2.84 7.12 -19.73
C GLY A 255 4.03 6.30 -19.25
N TYR A 256 3.84 5.04 -18.81
CA TYR A 256 4.94 4.17 -18.39
C TYR A 256 5.66 3.54 -19.57
N TYR A 257 6.99 3.41 -19.46
CA TYR A 257 7.85 2.81 -20.48
C TYR A 257 9.16 2.28 -19.87
N GLY A 258 9.91 1.50 -20.62
CA GLY A 258 11.27 1.10 -20.28
C GLY A 258 11.38 0.14 -19.10
N TRP A 259 10.36 -0.68 -18.83
CA TRP A 259 10.43 -1.71 -17.80
C TRP A 259 10.50 -3.12 -18.39
N GLU A 260 11.07 -4.03 -17.63
CA GLU A 260 11.03 -5.47 -17.87
C GLU A 260 10.48 -6.17 -16.64
N SER A 261 9.70 -7.21 -16.83
CA SER A 261 9.16 -8.04 -15.76
C SER A 261 9.09 -9.50 -16.19
N PRO A 262 9.30 -10.46 -15.29
CA PRO A 262 9.06 -11.87 -15.57
C PRO A 262 7.57 -12.21 -15.76
N TYR A 263 6.67 -11.31 -15.43
CA TYR A 263 5.23 -11.52 -15.48
C TYR A 263 4.52 -10.47 -16.34
N GLU A 264 3.54 -10.92 -17.13
CA GLU A 264 2.69 -10.04 -17.92
C GLU A 264 1.37 -9.77 -17.20
N CYS A 265 1.00 -8.50 -17.06
CA CYS A 265 -0.28 -8.05 -16.50
C CYS A 265 -1.29 -7.85 -17.64
N THR A 266 -2.01 -8.88 -18.03
CA THR A 266 -2.86 -8.86 -19.24
C THR A 266 -4.34 -8.70 -18.97
N ASP A 267 -4.81 -8.92 -17.74
CA ASP A 267 -6.22 -8.88 -17.36
C ASP A 267 -6.66 -7.44 -17.00
N PRO A 268 -7.61 -6.82 -17.77
CA PRO A 268 -8.16 -5.52 -17.45
C PRO A 268 -9.36 -5.58 -16.49
N GLY A 269 -9.63 -6.72 -15.85
CA GLY A 269 -10.87 -6.97 -15.10
C GLY A 269 -11.10 -6.02 -13.92
N TYR A 270 -10.07 -5.38 -13.41
CA TYR A 270 -10.16 -4.42 -12.32
C TYR A 270 -10.03 -2.94 -12.73
N GLU A 271 -9.87 -2.63 -14.02
CA GLU A 271 -9.64 -1.26 -14.49
C GLU A 271 -10.89 -0.40 -14.52
N THR A 272 -12.08 -1.01 -14.64
CA THR A 272 -13.32 -0.26 -14.79
C THR A 272 -14.47 -0.88 -13.99
N GLY A 273 -15.37 -0.02 -13.51
CA GLY A 273 -16.60 -0.46 -12.85
C GLY A 273 -16.42 -1.01 -11.44
N GLN A 274 -15.25 -0.83 -10.88
CA GLN A 274 -15.00 -1.23 -9.50
C GLN A 274 -15.52 -0.16 -8.52
N PHE A 275 -16.01 -0.59 -7.37
CA PHE A 275 -16.61 0.33 -6.40
C PHE A 275 -15.60 1.34 -5.81
N TRP A 276 -14.31 1.01 -5.82
CA TRP A 276 -13.23 1.89 -5.35
C TRP A 276 -12.76 2.89 -6.42
N SER A 277 -13.04 2.66 -7.72
CA SER A 277 -12.51 3.52 -8.80
C SER A 277 -12.92 4.99 -8.68
N ASP A 278 -14.11 5.25 -8.13
CA ASP A 278 -14.63 6.60 -7.90
C ASP A 278 -14.46 7.06 -6.43
N SER A 279 -13.70 6.28 -5.62
CA SER A 279 -13.37 6.67 -4.25
C SER A 279 -12.16 7.60 -4.24
N ILE A 280 -12.21 8.62 -3.40
CA ILE A 280 -11.12 9.55 -3.12
C ILE A 280 -10.66 9.46 -1.66
N SER A 281 -11.15 8.45 -0.96
CA SER A 281 -10.76 8.10 0.40
C SER A 281 -10.24 6.67 0.42
N PRO A 282 -9.54 6.26 1.47
CA PRO A 282 -9.29 4.85 1.70
C PRO A 282 -10.62 4.08 1.75
N VAL A 283 -10.58 2.82 1.35
CA VAL A 283 -11.66 1.85 1.59
C VAL A 283 -11.41 1.19 2.94
N ILE A 284 -12.19 1.54 3.93
CA ILE A 284 -12.01 1.05 5.30
C ILE A 284 -12.81 -0.22 5.50
N TYR A 285 -12.14 -1.30 5.87
CA TYR A 285 -12.74 -2.58 6.22
C TYR A 285 -12.69 -2.77 7.75
N PRO A 286 -13.79 -2.58 8.50
CA PRO A 286 -13.82 -2.94 9.92
C PRO A 286 -13.93 -4.46 10.12
N GLU A 287 -14.41 -5.15 9.09
CA GLU A 287 -14.58 -6.61 9.01
C GLU A 287 -14.67 -7.02 7.53
N ALA A 288 -14.49 -8.30 7.22
CA ALA A 288 -14.55 -8.80 5.84
C ALA A 288 -15.90 -8.61 5.14
N GLY A 289 -16.99 -8.49 5.89
CA GLY A 289 -18.36 -8.43 5.36
C GLY A 289 -18.84 -7.06 4.92
N SER A 290 -18.14 -5.99 5.23
CA SER A 290 -18.53 -4.64 4.83
C SER A 290 -17.37 -3.68 4.78
N CYS A 291 -17.47 -2.64 3.95
CA CYS A 291 -16.51 -1.55 3.92
C CYS A 291 -17.18 -0.18 3.87
N TYR A 292 -16.39 0.85 4.18
CA TYR A 292 -16.78 2.25 4.12
C TYR A 292 -15.89 3.01 3.17
N LEU A 293 -16.47 3.93 2.39
CA LEU A 293 -15.74 4.76 1.43
C LEU A 293 -16.45 6.09 1.18
N VAL A 294 -15.72 7.03 0.58
CA VAL A 294 -16.28 8.29 0.11
C VAL A 294 -16.36 8.29 -1.40
N ARG A 295 -17.55 8.46 -1.95
CA ARG A 295 -17.75 8.57 -3.41
C ARG A 295 -18.08 10.00 -3.80
N VAL A 296 -17.42 10.50 -4.83
CA VAL A 296 -17.74 11.78 -5.47
C VAL A 296 -19.05 11.66 -6.24
N VAL A 297 -19.92 12.65 -6.10
CA VAL A 297 -21.16 12.78 -6.85
C VAL A 297 -21.27 14.21 -7.42
N GLU A 298 -22.19 14.46 -8.37
CA GLU A 298 -22.31 15.77 -9.03
C GLU A 298 -22.41 16.97 -8.07
N SER A 299 -22.98 16.79 -6.89
CA SER A 299 -23.28 17.87 -5.95
C SER A 299 -22.52 17.81 -4.63
N GLY A 300 -21.54 16.89 -4.48
CA GLY A 300 -20.81 16.72 -3.23
C GLY A 300 -20.21 15.32 -3.09
N TYR A 301 -20.27 14.78 -1.89
CA TYR A 301 -19.77 13.46 -1.55
C TYR A 301 -20.83 12.65 -0.81
N HIS A 302 -20.78 11.34 -1.02
CA HIS A 302 -21.52 10.37 -0.22
C HIS A 302 -20.56 9.54 0.61
N ILE A 303 -20.82 9.48 1.92
CA ILE A 303 -20.22 8.47 2.79
C ILE A 303 -21.08 7.22 2.64
N LEU A 304 -20.48 6.14 2.19
CA LEU A 304 -21.16 4.89 1.86
C LEU A 304 -20.69 3.76 2.77
N ARG A 305 -21.62 2.88 3.15
CA ARG A 305 -21.35 1.52 3.58
C ARG A 305 -21.68 0.58 2.43
N ARG A 306 -20.76 -0.30 2.08
CA ARG A 306 -20.97 -1.35 1.10
C ARG A 306 -20.99 -2.70 1.81
N ASP A 307 -21.97 -3.51 1.48
CA ASP A 307 -22.03 -4.93 1.86
C ASP A 307 -21.22 -5.74 0.84
N GLU A 308 -20.20 -6.46 1.30
CA GLU A 308 -19.27 -7.17 0.42
C GLU A 308 -19.85 -8.46 -0.17
N VAL A 309 -20.92 -9.00 0.43
CA VAL A 309 -21.57 -10.22 -0.06
C VAL A 309 -22.56 -9.89 -1.20
N THR A 310 -23.37 -8.86 -1.00
CA THR A 310 -24.42 -8.47 -1.94
C THR A 310 -24.00 -7.38 -2.90
N GLY A 311 -22.95 -6.63 -2.58
CA GLY A 311 -22.54 -5.42 -3.29
C GLY A 311 -23.49 -4.24 -3.10
N GLU A 312 -24.48 -4.34 -2.19
CA GLU A 312 -25.43 -3.27 -1.93
C GLU A 312 -24.77 -2.11 -1.18
N GLU A 313 -25.01 -0.89 -1.63
CA GLU A 313 -24.47 0.32 -1.04
C GLU A 313 -25.56 1.11 -0.31
N THR A 314 -25.27 1.46 0.93
CA THR A 314 -26.11 2.30 1.76
C THR A 314 -25.44 3.64 2.03
N ARG A 315 -26.11 4.73 1.69
CA ARG A 315 -25.61 6.07 2.02
C ARG A 315 -25.84 6.37 3.49
N LEU A 316 -24.75 6.59 4.22
CA LEU A 316 -24.75 6.94 5.64
C LEU A 316 -24.83 8.45 5.85
N ALA A 317 -24.07 9.22 5.07
CA ALA A 317 -24.06 10.67 5.14
C ALA A 317 -23.85 11.30 3.76
N ARG A 318 -24.12 12.60 3.67
CA ARG A 318 -23.89 13.40 2.47
C ARG A 318 -23.20 14.69 2.87
N MET A 319 -22.21 15.08 2.09
CA MET A 319 -21.58 16.39 2.15
C MET A 319 -21.85 17.13 0.85
N ASP A 320 -22.35 18.35 0.93
CA ASP A 320 -22.54 19.22 -0.23
C ASP A 320 -21.28 20.06 -0.49
N PHE A 321 -20.96 20.31 -1.76
CA PHE A 321 -19.92 21.27 -2.12
C PHE A 321 -20.35 22.69 -1.76
N LYS A 322 -19.95 23.16 -0.61
CA LYS A 322 -20.23 24.52 -0.12
C LYS A 322 -18.93 25.30 0.10
N TYR A 323 -18.19 25.52 -0.98
CA TYR A 323 -16.99 26.32 -0.88
C TYR A 323 -17.34 27.81 -0.73
N PRO A 324 -16.64 28.55 0.15
CA PRO A 324 -16.75 30.01 0.20
C PRO A 324 -16.41 30.64 -1.14
N ASP A 325 -17.06 31.76 -1.48
CA ASP A 325 -16.87 32.49 -2.76
C ASP A 325 -15.41 32.90 -3.01
N ALA A 326 -14.60 33.05 -1.96
CA ALA A 326 -13.17 33.35 -2.04
C ALA A 326 -12.37 32.27 -2.81
N PHE A 327 -12.87 31.05 -2.89
CA PHE A 327 -12.26 29.92 -3.61
C PHE A 327 -12.78 29.78 -5.05
N ALA A 328 -13.59 30.72 -5.54
CA ALA A 328 -14.03 30.77 -6.92
C ALA A 328 -13.08 31.62 -7.77
N ARG A 329 -12.31 31.02 -8.69
CA ARG A 329 -11.50 31.74 -9.68
C ARG A 329 -12.24 31.84 -11.02
N GLY A 330 -12.40 33.06 -11.52
CA GLY A 330 -12.87 33.35 -12.90
C GLY A 330 -14.24 32.73 -13.23
N GLY A 331 -15.16 32.64 -12.26
CA GLY A 331 -16.47 32.07 -12.44
C GLY A 331 -16.50 30.51 -12.50
N ARG A 332 -15.37 29.85 -12.39
CA ARG A 332 -15.27 28.41 -12.15
C ARG A 332 -15.02 28.18 -10.67
N ARG A 333 -15.91 27.39 -10.03
CA ARG A 333 -15.62 26.85 -8.70
C ARG A 333 -14.48 25.85 -8.84
N ILE A 334 -13.43 26.04 -8.07
CA ILE A 334 -12.37 25.05 -7.98
C ILE A 334 -12.97 23.94 -7.11
N HIS A 335 -13.20 22.78 -7.71
CA HIS A 335 -13.61 21.60 -6.96
C HIS A 335 -12.37 21.02 -6.28
N PHE A 336 -12.24 21.25 -4.99
CA PHE A 336 -11.27 20.54 -4.17
C PHE A 336 -11.92 19.22 -3.75
N TYR A 337 -11.22 18.14 -3.97
CA TYR A 337 -11.64 16.88 -3.40
C TYR A 337 -11.30 16.89 -1.91
N THR A 338 -12.30 17.12 -1.07
CA THR A 338 -12.17 17.08 0.38
C THR A 338 -12.69 15.73 0.86
N ALA A 339 -11.83 14.80 1.16
CA ALA A 339 -12.27 13.50 1.61
C ALA A 339 -11.18 12.76 2.39
N GLY A 340 -10.88 13.26 3.58
CA GLY A 340 -10.26 12.39 4.56
C GLY A 340 -11.31 11.46 5.16
N LEU A 341 -11.00 10.19 5.31
CA LEU A 341 -11.82 9.20 5.99
C LEU A 341 -10.94 8.35 6.91
N SER A 342 -11.35 8.24 8.17
CA SER A 342 -10.72 7.38 9.17
C SER A 342 -11.76 6.81 10.13
N THR A 343 -11.37 5.86 10.98
CA THR A 343 -12.26 5.22 11.94
C THR A 343 -11.52 4.91 13.25
N ASP A 344 -12.26 4.90 14.35
CA ASP A 344 -11.85 4.35 15.64
C ASP A 344 -12.52 3.01 15.94
N GLY A 345 -13.27 2.45 14.96
CA GLY A 345 -14.06 1.23 15.08
C GLY A 345 -15.52 1.49 15.41
N ASP A 346 -15.85 2.51 16.20
CA ASP A 346 -17.22 2.85 16.60
C ASP A 346 -17.83 3.97 15.74
N ALA A 347 -17.00 4.78 15.10
CA ALA A 347 -17.40 5.90 14.26
C ALA A 347 -16.50 6.10 13.05
N LEU A 348 -17.04 6.80 12.05
CA LEU A 348 -16.27 7.35 10.94
C LEU A 348 -15.98 8.83 11.18
N TYR A 349 -14.75 9.22 10.90
CA TYR A 349 -14.29 10.62 10.90
C TYR A 349 -14.05 11.05 9.48
N TYR A 350 -14.65 12.16 9.05
CA TYR A 350 -14.52 12.63 7.69
C TYR A 350 -14.41 14.15 7.59
N THR A 351 -13.70 14.59 6.56
CA THR A 351 -13.43 16.01 6.33
C THR A 351 -14.66 16.70 5.71
N ASP A 352 -14.99 17.84 6.26
CA ASP A 352 -15.87 18.87 5.65
C ASP A 352 -15.02 20.13 5.42
N VAL A 353 -15.40 21.01 4.51
CA VAL A 353 -14.65 22.24 4.16
C VAL A 353 -14.31 23.13 5.36
N ASN A 354 -15.12 23.09 6.41
CA ASN A 354 -14.99 23.90 7.61
C ASN A 354 -14.87 23.08 8.90
N GLY A 355 -14.52 21.81 8.82
CA GLY A 355 -14.33 20.99 10.01
C GLY A 355 -14.19 19.52 9.75
N VAL A 356 -14.13 18.75 10.85
CA VAL A 356 -14.16 17.29 10.83
C VAL A 356 -15.43 16.84 11.54
N ARG A 357 -16.12 15.89 10.93
CA ARG A 357 -17.36 15.29 11.42
C ARG A 357 -17.10 13.88 11.92
N ARG A 358 -17.80 13.51 12.98
CA ARG A 358 -17.90 12.15 13.50
C ARG A 358 -19.29 11.60 13.18
N LEU A 359 -19.35 10.48 12.48
CA LEU A 359 -20.56 9.71 12.23
C LEU A 359 -20.53 8.47 13.12
N ASP A 360 -21.39 8.43 14.11
CA ASP A 360 -21.55 7.26 14.98
C ASP A 360 -22.20 6.11 14.21
N LEU A 361 -21.53 4.95 14.14
CA LEU A 361 -21.98 3.82 13.31
C LEU A 361 -23.20 3.10 13.90
N ALA A 362 -23.40 3.16 15.22
CA ALA A 362 -24.53 2.50 15.86
C ALA A 362 -25.82 3.33 15.77
N SER A 363 -25.75 4.65 15.98
CA SER A 363 -26.90 5.55 16.00
C SER A 363 -27.15 6.25 14.66
N GLY A 364 -26.12 6.39 13.80
CA GLY A 364 -26.15 7.23 12.61
C GLY A 364 -26.11 8.73 12.90
N GLU A 365 -25.84 9.12 14.15
CA GLU A 365 -25.77 10.54 14.53
C GLU A 365 -24.47 11.17 14.02
N VAL A 366 -24.58 12.39 13.47
CA VAL A 366 -23.42 13.16 13.01
C VAL A 366 -23.16 14.31 13.97
N SER A 367 -21.94 14.41 14.46
CA SER A 367 -21.47 15.50 15.32
C SER A 367 -20.23 16.16 14.76
N THR A 368 -19.94 17.38 15.20
CA THR A 368 -18.70 18.08 14.85
C THR A 368 -17.64 17.81 15.92
N VAL A 369 -16.45 17.38 15.50
CA VAL A 369 -15.32 17.13 16.41
C VAL A 369 -14.23 18.17 16.29
N TYR A 370 -14.16 18.85 15.14
CA TYR A 370 -13.26 19.97 14.91
C TYR A 370 -13.93 21.01 14.02
N GLU A 371 -13.83 22.28 14.38
CA GLU A 371 -14.29 23.41 13.57
C GLU A 371 -13.10 24.21 13.06
N HIS A 372 -13.08 24.46 11.75
CA HIS A 372 -12.09 25.29 11.08
C HIS A 372 -12.72 26.61 10.68
N ASP A 373 -12.17 27.72 11.19
CA ASP A 373 -12.68 29.05 10.86
C ASP A 373 -12.13 29.53 9.51
N VAL A 374 -12.82 29.15 8.44
CA VAL A 374 -12.50 29.54 7.06
C VAL A 374 -12.47 31.06 6.87
N SER A 375 -13.26 31.80 7.66
CA SER A 375 -13.35 33.28 7.54
C SER A 375 -12.08 33.96 8.07
N ALA A 376 -11.54 33.41 9.17
CA ALA A 376 -10.34 33.95 9.80
C ALA A 376 -9.06 33.50 9.08
N THR A 377 -8.99 32.22 8.69
CA THR A 377 -7.79 31.62 8.10
C THR A 377 -7.68 31.84 6.60
N ARG A 378 -8.81 31.98 5.88
CA ARG A 378 -8.94 31.90 4.44
C ARG A 378 -8.42 30.58 3.86
N GLU A 379 -8.53 29.52 4.63
CA GLU A 379 -8.20 28.16 4.27
C GLU A 379 -9.45 27.27 4.38
N VAL A 380 -9.53 26.23 3.57
CA VAL A 380 -10.51 25.15 3.69
C VAL A 380 -9.81 23.86 4.05
N LEU A 381 -10.46 23.01 4.81
CA LEU A 381 -9.93 21.66 5.02
C LEU A 381 -10.09 20.83 3.76
N VAL A 382 -9.03 20.13 3.38
CA VAL A 382 -8.99 19.25 2.21
C VAL A 382 -8.65 17.80 2.58
N GLY A 383 -8.23 17.55 3.82
CA GLY A 383 -7.96 16.22 4.33
C GLY A 383 -8.02 16.17 5.85
N SER A 384 -8.34 15.00 6.39
CA SER A 384 -8.21 14.69 7.81
C SER A 384 -7.99 13.20 8.03
N PHE A 385 -7.20 12.89 9.05
CA PHE A 385 -6.93 11.53 9.47
C PHE A 385 -6.83 11.47 10.99
N LEU A 386 -7.57 10.55 11.62
CA LEU A 386 -7.48 10.30 13.05
C LEU A 386 -6.58 9.09 13.29
N GLU A 387 -5.55 9.25 14.09
CA GLU A 387 -4.68 8.18 14.54
C GLU A 387 -4.44 8.29 16.05
N GLY A 388 -4.89 7.30 16.80
CA GLY A 388 -4.85 7.34 18.26
C GLY A 388 -5.61 8.53 18.82
N ASP A 389 -4.91 9.40 19.54
CA ASP A 389 -5.42 10.63 20.14
C ASP A 389 -5.02 11.91 19.39
N THR A 390 -4.63 11.77 18.12
CA THR A 390 -4.21 12.88 17.27
C THR A 390 -5.02 12.94 15.99
N LEU A 391 -5.55 14.12 15.69
CA LEU A 391 -6.23 14.43 14.44
C LEU A 391 -5.26 15.19 13.53
N TYR A 392 -4.83 14.56 12.46
CA TYR A 392 -4.02 15.16 11.41
C TYR A 392 -4.93 15.84 10.39
N LEU A 393 -4.59 17.05 9.99
CA LEU A 393 -5.41 17.89 9.11
C LEU A 393 -4.57 18.47 8.00
N THR A 394 -5.14 18.55 6.79
CA THR A 394 -4.59 19.35 5.70
C THR A 394 -5.54 20.48 5.38
N ALA A 395 -5.06 21.71 5.49
CA ALA A 395 -5.76 22.91 5.07
C ALA A 395 -5.14 23.46 3.78
N MET A 396 -5.96 24.05 2.91
CA MET A 396 -5.52 24.64 1.66
C MET A 396 -6.04 26.07 1.53
N ASP A 397 -5.15 26.97 1.11
CA ASP A 397 -5.48 28.38 0.89
C ASP A 397 -6.01 28.65 -0.53
N THR A 398 -6.33 29.93 -0.81
CA THR A 398 -6.82 30.39 -2.13
C THR A 398 -5.76 30.32 -3.24
N SER A 399 -4.49 30.14 -2.89
CA SER A 399 -3.37 29.93 -3.85
C SER A 399 -3.13 28.46 -4.17
N GLN A 400 -3.86 27.57 -3.50
CA GLN A 400 -3.73 26.11 -3.53
C GLN A 400 -2.47 25.60 -2.79
N GLU A 401 -1.90 26.41 -1.94
CA GLU A 401 -0.86 25.95 -1.03
C GLU A 401 -1.50 25.18 0.13
N VAL A 402 -0.90 24.05 0.48
CA VAL A 402 -1.38 23.17 1.54
C VAL A 402 -0.53 23.34 2.80
N ARG A 403 -1.19 23.14 3.96
CA ARG A 403 -0.54 23.18 5.27
C ARG A 403 -1.07 22.03 6.13
N SER A 404 -0.18 21.21 6.64
CA SER A 404 -0.51 20.17 7.62
C SER A 404 -0.57 20.73 9.04
N MET A 405 -1.44 20.16 9.86
CA MET A 405 -1.66 20.53 11.27
C MET A 405 -1.94 19.26 12.07
N GLU A 406 -1.47 19.26 13.30
CA GLU A 406 -1.80 18.25 14.30
C GLU A 406 -2.67 18.87 15.38
N VAL A 407 -3.78 18.23 15.71
CA VAL A 407 -4.71 18.69 16.75
C VAL A 407 -4.90 17.53 17.73
N PRO A 408 -4.65 17.74 19.03
CA PRO A 408 -4.96 16.72 20.04
C PRO A 408 -6.45 16.37 20.00
N PHE A 409 -6.75 15.10 19.91
CA PHE A 409 -8.09 14.58 19.92
C PHE A 409 -8.36 13.95 21.28
N PRO A 410 -9.28 14.49 22.10
CA PRO A 410 -9.53 13.92 23.41
C PRO A 410 -10.15 12.52 23.23
N ALA A 411 -9.48 11.52 23.79
CA ALA A 411 -10.09 10.21 23.98
C ALA A 411 -11.39 10.39 24.75
N GLY A 412 -12.51 9.99 24.13
CA GLY A 412 -13.86 10.15 24.65
C GLY A 412 -14.12 9.30 25.90
#